data_be1647845322597c68db4f50063ec948
#
_entry.id   be1647845322597c68db4f50063ec948
#
_cell.length_a   1.000
_cell.length_b   1.000
_cell.length_c   1.000
_cell.angle_alpha   90.00
_cell.angle_beta   90.00
_cell.angle_gamma   90.00
#
_symmetry.space_group_name_H-M   'P 1'
#
loop_
_entity.id
_entity.type
_entity.pdbx_description
1 polymer ?
#
loop_
_entity_poly.entity_id
_entity_poly.type
_entity_poly.pdbx_seq_one_letter_code
_entity_poly.pdbx_strand_id
1 'polypeptide(L)'
;TDSETIIRQAMENLNVAIAESQAMVTYDALPTVIADPTQLTQLFQNLIGNAIKFRRETSANVHISAQNQGNEWTFVVQDNGIGMESEYLERIFTIFQRLHSRRDYPGTGIGLAICKKIVERHGGRIWVNSELGIGTTFYFTIPV
;
A
#
# COMPACT_ATOMS: atom_id res chain seq x y z
N THR A 1 17.03 -8.16 1.08
CA THR A 1 15.66 -8.65 0.78
C THR A 1 15.28 -8.29 -0.65
N ASP A 2 14.91 -9.29 -1.43
CA ASP A 2 14.46 -9.12 -2.81
C ASP A 2 12.99 -8.69 -2.82
N SER A 3 12.75 -7.44 -3.22
CA SER A 3 11.39 -6.87 -3.21
C SER A 3 10.43 -7.62 -4.11
N GLU A 4 10.89 -8.17 -5.25
CA GLU A 4 9.99 -8.92 -6.13
C GLU A 4 9.50 -10.21 -5.47
N THR A 5 10.38 -10.90 -4.75
CA THR A 5 9.98 -12.08 -3.96
C THR A 5 8.96 -11.71 -2.90
N ILE A 6 9.15 -10.57 -2.24
CA ILE A 6 8.23 -10.05 -1.23
C ILE A 6 6.86 -9.75 -1.83
N ILE A 7 6.81 -9.10 -3.00
CA ILE A 7 5.54 -8.81 -3.66
C ILE A 7 4.81 -10.10 -4.03
N ARG A 8 5.53 -11.09 -4.56
CA ARG A 8 4.91 -12.37 -4.89
C ARG A 8 4.34 -13.06 -3.64
N GLN A 9 5.04 -12.98 -2.52
CA GLN A 9 4.55 -13.54 -1.26
C GLN A 9 3.30 -12.81 -0.76
N ALA A 10 3.29 -11.49 -0.85
CA ALA A 10 2.13 -10.69 -0.45
C ALA A 10 0.93 -11.01 -1.34
N MET A 11 1.13 -11.15 -2.64
CA MET A 11 0.07 -11.52 -3.57
C MET A 11 -0.48 -12.92 -3.28
N GLU A 12 0.38 -13.87 -2.93
CA GLU A 12 -0.04 -15.22 -2.56
C GLU A 12 -0.89 -15.19 -1.28
N ASN A 13 -0.49 -14.39 -0.29
CA ASN A 13 -1.25 -14.24 0.94
C ASN A 13 -2.63 -13.60 0.70
N LEU A 14 -2.77 -12.84 -0.37
CA LEU A 14 -4.01 -12.17 -0.76
C LEU A 14 -4.75 -12.89 -1.90
N ASN A 15 -4.36 -14.13 -2.24
CA ASN A 15 -4.85 -14.78 -3.45
C ASN A 15 -6.37 -14.91 -3.50
N VAL A 16 -7.03 -15.17 -2.38
CA VAL A 16 -8.50 -15.26 -2.34
C VAL A 16 -9.13 -13.90 -2.63
N ALA A 17 -8.64 -12.84 -2.00
CA ALA A 17 -9.15 -11.49 -2.22
C ALA A 17 -8.91 -11.04 -3.67
N ILE A 18 -7.75 -11.35 -4.23
CA ILE A 18 -7.42 -11.02 -5.62
C ILE A 18 -8.35 -11.77 -6.57
N ALA A 19 -8.56 -13.06 -6.36
CA ALA A 19 -9.43 -13.88 -7.19
C ALA A 19 -10.89 -13.43 -7.12
N GLU A 20 -11.40 -13.19 -5.92
CA GLU A 20 -12.80 -12.77 -5.73
C GLU A 20 -13.09 -11.39 -6.30
N SER A 21 -12.12 -10.46 -6.21
CA SER A 21 -12.27 -9.10 -6.70
C SER A 21 -11.89 -8.95 -8.18
N GLN A 22 -11.26 -9.97 -8.76
CA GLN A 22 -10.67 -9.90 -10.10
C GLN A 22 -9.65 -8.77 -10.23
N ALA A 23 -8.96 -8.47 -9.12
CA ALA A 23 -7.95 -7.44 -9.11
C ALA A 23 -6.75 -7.81 -9.98
N MET A 24 -6.18 -6.82 -10.64
CA MET A 24 -4.95 -6.97 -11.41
C MET A 24 -3.83 -6.26 -10.67
N VAL A 25 -2.84 -7.02 -10.23
CA VAL A 25 -1.68 -6.50 -9.52
C VAL A 25 -0.46 -6.69 -10.40
N THR A 26 0.19 -5.58 -10.75
CA THR A 26 1.38 -5.59 -11.61
C THR A 26 2.52 -4.86 -10.91
N TYR A 27 3.75 -5.13 -11.32
CA TYR A 27 4.91 -4.44 -10.78
C TYR A 27 6.04 -4.35 -11.80
N ASP A 28 6.82 -3.27 -11.71
CA ASP A 28 8.03 -3.10 -12.49
C ASP A 28 9.18 -3.92 -11.88
N ALA A 29 10.35 -3.87 -12.49
CA ALA A 29 11.54 -4.43 -11.87
C ALA A 29 11.81 -3.70 -10.54
N LEU A 30 11.95 -4.46 -9.45
CA LEU A 30 12.09 -3.92 -8.10
C LEU A 30 13.46 -4.26 -7.52
N PRO A 31 14.00 -3.38 -6.65
CA PRO A 31 15.35 -3.55 -6.10
C PRO A 31 15.40 -4.57 -4.98
N THR A 32 16.62 -5.02 -4.68
CA THR A 32 16.92 -5.66 -3.41
C THR A 32 17.24 -4.56 -2.39
N VAL A 33 16.61 -4.63 -1.23
CA VAL A 33 16.75 -3.62 -0.18
C VAL A 33 17.14 -4.26 1.14
N ILE A 34 17.71 -3.45 2.05
CA ILE A 34 18.00 -3.89 3.41
C ILE A 34 16.74 -3.68 4.24
N ALA A 35 15.99 -4.76 4.43
CA ALA A 35 14.71 -4.69 5.13
C ALA A 35 14.36 -6.06 5.72
N ASP A 36 13.53 -6.03 6.76
CA ASP A 36 12.98 -7.26 7.35
C ASP A 36 11.96 -7.86 6.39
N PRO A 37 12.17 -9.09 5.91
CA PRO A 37 11.26 -9.67 4.91
C PRO A 37 9.83 -9.86 5.41
N THR A 38 9.64 -10.21 6.66
CA THR A 38 8.31 -10.39 7.24
C THR A 38 7.57 -9.06 7.32
N GLN A 39 8.24 -8.01 7.79
CA GLN A 39 7.64 -6.68 7.90
C GLN A 39 7.38 -6.07 6.54
N LEU A 40 8.29 -6.25 5.59
CA LEU A 40 8.10 -5.72 4.25
C LEU A 40 6.93 -6.42 3.53
N THR A 41 6.79 -7.73 3.73
CA THR A 41 5.64 -8.49 3.21
C THR A 41 4.34 -7.94 3.80
N GLN A 42 4.29 -7.70 5.11
CA GLN A 42 3.11 -7.15 5.77
C GLN A 42 2.78 -5.76 5.25
N LEU A 43 3.78 -4.92 5.02
CA LEU A 43 3.61 -3.57 4.49
C LEU A 43 2.93 -3.62 3.11
N PHE A 44 3.48 -4.39 2.17
CA PHE A 44 2.89 -4.52 0.84
C PHE A 44 1.51 -5.16 0.88
N GLN A 45 1.33 -6.19 1.71
CA GLN A 45 0.06 -6.86 1.86
C GLN A 45 -1.03 -5.90 2.33
N ASN A 46 -0.71 -5.03 3.28
CA ASN A 46 -1.66 -4.03 3.78
C ASN A 46 -1.99 -2.99 2.70
N LEU A 47 -0.99 -2.52 1.97
CA LEU A 47 -1.22 -1.50 0.93
C LEU A 47 -2.00 -2.07 -0.27
N ILE A 48 -1.65 -3.26 -0.72
CA ILE A 48 -2.36 -3.94 -1.81
C ILE A 48 -3.78 -4.30 -1.36
N GLY A 49 -3.91 -4.81 -0.14
CA GLY A 49 -5.21 -5.16 0.43
C GLY A 49 -6.15 -3.96 0.51
N ASN A 50 -5.63 -2.78 0.90
CA ASN A 50 -6.41 -1.54 0.90
C ASN A 50 -6.88 -1.17 -0.50
N ALA A 51 -6.02 -1.29 -1.50
CA ALA A 51 -6.38 -0.99 -2.88
C ALA A 51 -7.54 -1.87 -3.36
N ILE A 52 -7.53 -3.14 -2.99
CA ILE A 52 -8.60 -4.08 -3.33
C ILE A 52 -9.88 -3.74 -2.57
N LYS A 53 -9.77 -3.44 -1.27
CA LYS A 53 -10.90 -3.18 -0.40
C LYS A 53 -11.66 -1.91 -0.81
N PHE A 54 -10.95 -0.87 -1.19
CA PHE A 54 -11.55 0.42 -1.56
C PHE A 54 -11.64 0.62 -3.07
N ARG A 55 -11.79 -0.48 -3.81
CA ARG A 55 -11.98 -0.43 -5.26
C ARG A 55 -13.33 0.16 -5.62
N ARG A 56 -13.40 0.69 -6.84
CA ARG A 56 -14.67 1.09 -7.44
C ARG A 56 -15.42 -0.16 -7.90
N GLU A 57 -16.58 0.02 -8.55
CA GLU A 57 -17.35 -1.07 -9.11
C GLU A 57 -16.57 -1.87 -10.15
N THR A 58 -15.65 -1.21 -10.85
CA THR A 58 -14.74 -1.88 -11.77
C THR A 58 -13.65 -2.61 -10.98
N SER A 59 -12.98 -3.56 -11.65
CA SER A 59 -11.88 -4.29 -11.02
C SER A 59 -10.75 -3.37 -10.59
N ALA A 60 -10.13 -3.67 -9.46
CA ALA A 60 -8.98 -2.91 -8.98
C ALA A 60 -7.77 -3.17 -9.88
N ASN A 61 -7.07 -2.10 -10.25
CA ASN A 61 -5.75 -2.18 -10.87
C ASN A 61 -4.76 -1.59 -9.89
N VAL A 62 -3.75 -2.37 -9.51
CA VAL A 62 -2.71 -1.98 -8.57
C VAL A 62 -1.37 -2.14 -9.25
N HIS A 63 -0.57 -1.08 -9.27
CA HIS A 63 0.76 -1.12 -9.87
C HIS A 63 1.81 -0.67 -8.86
N ILE A 64 2.90 -1.43 -8.77
CA ILE A 64 3.98 -1.19 -7.84
C ILE A 64 5.25 -0.87 -8.61
N SER A 65 5.91 0.21 -8.23
CA SER A 65 7.17 0.62 -8.85
C SER A 65 8.13 1.13 -7.78
N ALA A 66 9.38 1.35 -8.18
CA ALA A 66 10.39 1.88 -7.28
C ALA A 66 11.34 2.78 -8.05
N GLN A 67 11.81 3.84 -7.40
CA GLN A 67 12.77 4.78 -7.96
C GLN A 67 13.95 4.97 -7.02
N ASN A 68 15.16 4.95 -7.58
CA ASN A 68 16.38 5.24 -6.83
C ASN A 68 16.52 6.75 -6.67
N GLN A 69 16.50 7.22 -5.42
CA GLN A 69 16.64 8.64 -5.10
C GLN A 69 18.02 8.97 -4.53
N GLY A 70 19.03 8.13 -4.81
CA GLY A 70 20.38 8.31 -4.33
C GLY A 70 20.64 7.57 -3.03
N ASN A 71 20.19 8.11 -1.90
CA ASN A 71 20.39 7.52 -0.58
C ASN A 71 19.18 6.68 -0.11
N GLU A 72 18.13 6.60 -0.91
CA GLU A 72 16.94 5.81 -0.56
C GLU A 72 16.23 5.34 -1.81
N TRP A 73 15.44 4.28 -1.66
CA TRP A 73 14.49 3.82 -2.67
C TRP A 73 13.11 4.33 -2.32
N THR A 74 12.42 4.93 -3.29
CA THR A 74 11.02 5.33 -3.13
C THR A 74 10.15 4.30 -3.82
N PHE A 75 9.33 3.61 -3.05
CA PHE A 75 8.34 2.66 -3.57
C PHE A 75 7.00 3.35 -3.77
N VAL A 76 6.30 2.97 -4.83
CA VAL A 76 5.02 3.56 -5.21
C VAL A 76 4.01 2.44 -5.37
N VAL A 77 2.89 2.54 -4.66
CA VAL A 77 1.76 1.61 -4.81
C VAL A 77 0.56 2.43 -5.26
N GLN A 78 0.21 2.31 -6.53
CA GLN A 78 -0.83 3.10 -7.16
C GLN A 78 -2.05 2.25 -7.46
N ASP A 79 -3.25 2.77 -7.15
CA ASP A 79 -4.51 2.10 -7.49
C ASP A 79 -5.48 3.05 -8.19
N ASN A 80 -6.51 2.45 -8.78
CA ASN A 80 -7.58 3.16 -9.47
C ASN A 80 -8.89 3.13 -8.67
N GLY A 81 -8.79 3.09 -7.35
CA GLY A 81 -9.94 2.98 -6.46
C GLY A 81 -10.76 4.25 -6.31
N ILE A 82 -11.54 4.30 -5.23
CA ILE A 82 -12.45 5.43 -4.98
C ILE A 82 -11.75 6.73 -4.62
N GLY A 83 -10.49 6.65 -4.18
CA GLY A 83 -9.77 7.81 -3.71
C GLY A 83 -10.22 8.30 -2.34
N MET A 84 -9.63 9.40 -1.88
CA MET A 84 -9.89 9.98 -0.57
C MET A 84 -9.96 11.49 -0.67
N GLU A 85 -10.81 12.10 0.17
CA GLU A 85 -10.83 13.54 0.30
C GLU A 85 -9.56 14.03 1.01
N SER A 86 -9.08 15.22 0.63
CA SER A 86 -7.83 15.75 1.14
C SER A 86 -7.80 15.88 2.66
N GLU A 87 -8.95 16.15 3.29
CA GLU A 87 -9.02 16.30 4.75
C GLU A 87 -8.66 15.03 5.51
N TYR A 88 -8.78 13.86 4.88
CA TYR A 88 -8.43 12.57 5.50
C TYR A 88 -6.95 12.22 5.36
N LEU A 89 -6.25 12.79 4.40
CA LEU A 89 -4.89 12.39 4.08
C LEU A 89 -3.91 12.60 5.22
N GLU A 90 -4.14 13.59 6.06
CA GLU A 90 -3.29 13.88 7.21
C GLU A 90 -3.49 12.91 8.37
N ARG A 91 -4.60 12.20 8.40
CA ARG A 91 -5.01 11.39 9.56
C ARG A 91 -5.04 9.89 9.32
N ILE A 92 -4.88 9.45 8.07
CA ILE A 92 -5.09 8.03 7.74
C ILE A 92 -4.08 7.08 8.38
N PHE A 93 -2.92 7.59 8.80
CA PHE A 93 -1.89 6.77 9.44
C PHE A 93 -1.99 6.76 10.97
N THR A 94 -2.98 7.45 11.54
CA THR A 94 -3.19 7.46 12.99
C THR A 94 -3.92 6.20 13.42
N ILE A 95 -3.43 5.56 14.50
CA ILE A 95 -4.07 4.36 15.05
C ILE A 95 -5.54 4.67 15.39
N PHE A 96 -6.42 3.72 15.01
CA PHE A 96 -7.88 3.80 15.18
C PHE A 96 -8.57 4.85 14.33
N GLN A 97 -7.84 5.58 13.51
CA GLN A 97 -8.43 6.50 12.57
C GLN A 97 -9.01 5.71 11.38
N ARG A 98 -10.20 6.10 10.92
CA ARG A 98 -10.86 5.46 9.80
C ARG A 98 -11.25 6.51 8.76
N LEU A 99 -11.14 6.13 7.48
CA LEU A 99 -11.48 7.01 6.36
C LEU A 99 -12.98 7.23 6.25
N HIS A 100 -13.76 6.18 6.53
CA HIS A 100 -15.21 6.17 6.42
C HIS A 100 -15.79 5.52 7.66
N SER A 101 -17.10 5.61 7.83
CA SER A 101 -17.76 4.92 8.91
C SER A 101 -17.61 3.41 8.75
N ARG A 102 -17.75 2.66 9.84
CA ARG A 102 -17.71 1.20 9.81
C ARG A 102 -18.75 0.58 8.89
N ARG A 103 -19.86 1.28 8.69
CA ARG A 103 -20.92 0.81 7.82
C ARG A 103 -20.49 0.76 6.36
N ASP A 104 -19.72 1.76 5.95
CA ASP A 104 -19.34 1.92 4.56
C ASP A 104 -18.11 1.07 4.23
N TYR A 105 -17.07 1.13 5.08
CA TYR A 105 -15.81 0.44 4.80
C TYR A 105 -15.23 -0.10 6.12
N PRO A 106 -15.57 -1.33 6.50
CA PRO A 106 -15.08 -1.91 7.74
C PRO A 106 -13.58 -2.21 7.69
N GLY A 107 -12.92 -1.95 8.77
CA GLY A 107 -11.50 -2.30 8.96
C GLY A 107 -10.54 -1.15 8.70
N THR A 108 -9.31 -1.39 8.45
CA THR A 108 -8.20 -0.62 7.90
C THR A 108 -7.49 0.46 8.71
N GLY A 109 -8.11 1.15 9.63
CA GLY A 109 -7.41 2.20 10.38
C GLY A 109 -6.12 1.71 11.04
N ILE A 110 -6.15 0.50 11.60
CA ILE A 110 -4.99 -0.13 12.24
C ILE A 110 -3.94 -0.55 11.20
N GLY A 111 -4.38 -1.06 10.04
CA GLY A 111 -3.48 -1.51 8.99
C GLY A 111 -2.56 -0.42 8.48
N LEU A 112 -3.08 0.79 8.28
CA LEU A 112 -2.27 1.92 7.82
C LEU A 112 -1.33 2.43 8.90
N ALA A 113 -1.74 2.41 10.16
CA ALA A 113 -0.86 2.76 11.27
C ALA A 113 0.31 1.77 11.39
N ILE A 114 0.07 0.49 11.15
CA ILE A 114 1.11 -0.53 11.12
C ILE A 114 2.09 -0.26 9.96
N CYS A 115 1.59 0.12 8.79
CA CYS A 115 2.44 0.49 7.65
C CYS A 115 3.40 1.61 8.02
N LYS A 116 2.90 2.65 8.68
CA LYS A 116 3.73 3.77 9.12
C LYS A 116 4.82 3.30 10.08
N LYS A 117 4.48 2.47 11.05
CA LYS A 117 5.45 1.94 12.02
C LYS A 117 6.54 1.11 11.34
N ILE A 118 6.16 0.27 10.40
CA ILE A 118 7.12 -0.56 9.66
C ILE A 118 8.10 0.32 8.91
N VAL A 119 7.61 1.31 8.17
CA VAL A 119 8.45 2.21 7.38
C VAL A 119 9.38 3.00 8.29
N GLU A 120 8.88 3.53 9.40
CA GLU A 120 9.68 4.30 10.34
C GLU A 120 10.77 3.46 11.01
N ARG A 121 10.49 2.20 11.32
CA ARG A 121 11.50 1.27 11.85
C ARG A 121 12.64 1.02 10.87
N HIS A 122 12.37 1.13 9.58
CA HIS A 122 13.38 0.98 8.55
C HIS A 122 14.11 2.28 8.23
N GLY A 123 13.79 3.36 8.96
CA GLY A 123 14.42 4.66 8.76
C GLY A 123 13.85 5.45 7.59
N GLY A 124 12.70 5.04 7.07
CA GLY A 124 12.03 5.70 5.96
C GLY A 124 10.84 6.54 6.39
N ARG A 125 10.10 6.98 5.40
CA ARG A 125 8.86 7.73 5.59
C ARG A 125 7.80 7.25 4.62
N ILE A 126 6.53 7.45 4.97
CA ILE A 126 5.39 7.06 4.14
C ILE A 126 4.45 8.24 3.99
N TRP A 127 3.92 8.43 2.79
CA TRP A 127 2.93 9.46 2.53
C TRP A 127 1.98 8.99 1.41
N VAL A 128 0.96 9.78 1.15
CA VAL A 128 -0.11 9.41 0.23
C VAL A 128 -0.56 10.60 -0.60
N ASN A 129 -0.86 10.35 -1.86
CA ASN A 129 -1.61 11.24 -2.72
C ASN A 129 -2.89 10.54 -3.12
N SER A 130 -4.00 11.27 -3.10
CA SER A 130 -5.28 10.68 -3.49
C SER A 130 -6.18 11.74 -4.09
N GLU A 131 -7.02 11.30 -5.02
CA GLU A 131 -8.03 12.16 -5.64
C GLU A 131 -9.33 11.39 -5.69
N LEU A 132 -10.36 11.96 -5.09
CA LEU A 132 -11.66 11.31 -4.99
C LEU A 132 -12.19 10.99 -6.38
N GLY A 133 -12.60 9.75 -6.60
CA GLY A 133 -13.11 9.28 -7.89
C GLY A 133 -12.02 8.85 -8.88
N ILE A 134 -10.75 9.07 -8.58
CA ILE A 134 -9.63 8.72 -9.46
C ILE A 134 -8.82 7.56 -8.90
N GLY A 135 -8.38 7.65 -7.65
CA GLY A 135 -7.58 6.60 -7.01
C GLY A 135 -6.65 7.14 -5.96
N THR A 136 -5.80 6.26 -5.46
CA THR A 136 -4.87 6.55 -4.38
C THR A 136 -3.48 6.02 -4.72
N THR A 137 -2.47 6.81 -4.38
CA THR A 137 -1.08 6.40 -4.53
C THR A 137 -0.37 6.55 -3.19
N PHE A 138 0.14 5.44 -2.67
CA PHE A 138 0.99 5.43 -1.48
C PHE A 138 2.44 5.43 -1.88
N TYR A 139 3.24 6.20 -1.16
CA TYR A 139 4.69 6.29 -1.34
C TYR A 139 5.36 5.94 -0.02
N PHE A 140 6.40 5.13 -0.08
CA PHE A 140 7.25 4.95 1.09
C PHE A 140 8.71 4.78 0.67
N THR A 141 9.62 5.10 1.59
CA THR A 141 11.05 5.03 1.31
C THR A 141 11.72 3.98 2.20
N ILE A 142 12.74 3.35 1.63
CA ILE A 142 13.65 2.46 2.37
C ILE A 142 15.05 2.99 2.08
N PRO A 143 15.85 3.35 3.12
CA PRO A 143 17.23 3.80 2.92
C PRO A 143 18.09 2.74 2.25
N VAL A 144 19.01 3.19 1.46
CA VAL A 144 19.98 2.31 0.80
C VAL A 144 20.95 1.69 1.79
#